data_5281d4a7ae9e244a7550a03ae05f33c1
#
_entry.id   5281d4a7ae9e244a7550a03ae05f33c1
#
_cell.length_a   1.000
_cell.length_b   1.000
_cell.length_c   1.000
_cell.angle_alpha   90.00
_cell.angle_beta   90.00
_cell.angle_gamma   90.00
#
_symmetry.space_group_name_H-M   'P 1'
#
loop_
_entity.id
_entity.type
_entity.pdbx_description
1 polymer ?
#
loop_
_entity_poly.entity_id
_entity_poly.type
_entity_poly.pdbx_seq_one_letter_code
_entity_poly.pdbx_strand_id
1 'polypeptide(L)'
;DKYLRTQAALLCGADLVVELPCLFACSSAEAFAFGGVSLLDRMGVVDYLGFGCECGALEPLEKAAFILAQEPASFRNVLQKELRNGYSFPAARAMALSHCLGTNTEGADLFSSPNNILALEYLKALYRLDSSIRPLAVKREGSGYHEKELCSSELYSVFSSALALRNAILSQGDITLLKGQVPDPVFALLNGGFGKRLPVSARDFSSLLYYKLLSE
;
A
#
# COMPACT_ATOMS: atom_id res chain seq x y z
N ASP A 1 -11.65 -4.49 -12.06
CA ASP A 1 -10.62 -5.39 -12.60
C ASP A 1 -9.30 -4.64 -12.88
N LYS A 2 -8.25 -5.34 -13.28
CA LYS A 2 -6.93 -4.75 -13.55
C LYS A 2 -6.92 -3.84 -14.78
N TYR A 3 -7.68 -4.18 -15.81
CA TYR A 3 -7.74 -3.39 -17.05
C TYR A 3 -8.37 -2.02 -16.82
N LEU A 4 -9.45 -1.97 -16.03
CA LEU A 4 -10.09 -0.71 -15.67
C LEU A 4 -9.15 0.18 -14.85
N ARG A 5 -8.41 -0.41 -13.88
CA ARG A 5 -7.42 0.35 -13.10
C ARG A 5 -6.27 0.87 -13.96
N THR A 6 -5.83 0.08 -14.94
CA THR A 6 -4.83 0.50 -15.93
C THR A 6 -5.35 1.69 -16.75
N GLN A 7 -6.57 1.60 -17.28
CA GLN A 7 -7.19 2.70 -18.02
C GLN A 7 -7.33 3.96 -17.16
N ALA A 8 -7.76 3.83 -15.90
CA ALA A 8 -7.85 4.95 -14.98
C ALA A 8 -6.50 5.62 -14.74
N ALA A 9 -5.43 4.85 -14.54
CA ALA A 9 -4.09 5.40 -14.35
C ALA A 9 -3.58 6.15 -15.61
N LEU A 10 -3.75 5.56 -16.80
CA LEU A 10 -3.37 6.19 -18.06
C LEU A 10 -4.17 7.48 -18.33
N LEU A 11 -5.46 7.50 -18.04
CA LEU A 11 -6.30 8.72 -18.15
C LEU A 11 -5.89 9.81 -17.15
N CYS A 12 -5.23 9.44 -16.06
CA CYS A 12 -4.72 10.38 -15.06
C CYS A 12 -3.25 10.76 -15.26
N GLY A 13 -2.64 10.44 -16.41
CA GLY A 13 -1.32 10.91 -16.80
C GLY A 13 -0.19 9.90 -16.58
N ALA A 14 -0.47 8.64 -16.30
CA ALA A 14 0.55 7.61 -16.37
C ALA A 14 0.86 7.28 -17.83
N ASP A 15 2.14 7.17 -18.18
CA ASP A 15 2.60 6.79 -19.52
C ASP A 15 2.67 5.28 -19.70
N LEU A 16 2.95 4.56 -18.61
CA LEU A 16 3.08 3.11 -18.61
C LEU A 16 2.49 2.52 -17.33
N VAL A 17 1.78 1.43 -17.46
CA VAL A 17 1.30 0.63 -16.34
C VAL A 17 1.77 -0.80 -16.50
N VAL A 18 2.50 -1.29 -15.49
CA VAL A 18 3.07 -2.63 -15.49
C VAL A 18 2.34 -3.51 -14.48
N GLU A 19 1.99 -4.71 -14.88
CA GLU A 19 1.35 -5.68 -13.98
C GLU A 19 2.38 -6.31 -13.03
N LEU A 20 2.12 -6.18 -11.72
CA LEU A 20 2.86 -6.96 -10.74
C LEU A 20 2.35 -8.42 -10.76
N PRO A 21 3.21 -9.43 -10.95
CA PRO A 21 2.79 -10.82 -10.95
C PRO A 21 2.00 -11.20 -9.68
N CYS A 22 0.96 -12.00 -9.84
CA CYS A 22 0.03 -12.37 -8.77
C CYS A 22 0.74 -12.95 -7.54
N LEU A 23 1.83 -13.70 -7.75
CA LEU A 23 2.67 -14.24 -6.68
C LEU A 23 3.15 -13.16 -5.70
N PHE A 24 3.56 -12.01 -6.21
CA PHE A 24 3.98 -10.88 -5.37
C PHE A 24 2.80 -10.03 -4.92
N ALA A 25 1.83 -9.79 -5.82
CA ALA A 25 0.69 -8.92 -5.54
C ALA A 25 -0.22 -9.43 -4.40
N CYS A 26 -0.29 -10.74 -4.19
CA CYS A 26 -1.08 -11.40 -3.14
C CYS A 26 -0.25 -11.84 -1.93
N SER A 27 1.00 -11.43 -1.86
CA SER A 27 1.94 -11.86 -0.82
C SER A 27 2.02 -10.86 0.35
N SER A 28 2.97 -11.10 1.27
CA SER A 28 3.28 -10.16 2.36
C SER A 28 3.77 -8.81 1.82
N ALA A 29 3.72 -7.77 2.65
CA ALA A 29 4.25 -6.44 2.29
C ALA A 29 5.72 -6.51 1.81
N GLU A 30 6.54 -7.37 2.44
CA GLU A 30 7.93 -7.60 2.04
C GLU A 30 8.06 -8.17 0.63
N ALA A 31 7.34 -9.25 0.33
CA ALA A 31 7.39 -9.88 -0.99
C ALA A 31 6.77 -8.99 -2.06
N PHE A 32 5.66 -8.29 -1.74
CA PHE A 32 5.04 -7.31 -2.61
C PHE A 32 6.01 -6.19 -2.99
N ALA A 33 6.66 -5.58 -2.01
CA ALA A 33 7.62 -4.50 -2.22
C ALA A 33 8.84 -4.98 -2.99
N PHE A 34 9.40 -6.12 -2.61
CA PHE A 34 10.55 -6.71 -3.31
C PHE A 34 10.24 -7.01 -4.77
N GLY A 35 9.07 -7.61 -5.07
CA GLY A 35 8.64 -7.89 -6.44
C GLY A 35 8.45 -6.61 -7.26
N GLY A 36 7.81 -5.59 -6.69
CA GLY A 36 7.60 -4.30 -7.34
C GLY A 36 8.91 -3.57 -7.65
N VAL A 37 9.78 -3.43 -6.65
CA VAL A 37 11.09 -2.78 -6.80
C VAL A 37 11.98 -3.55 -7.77
N SER A 38 12.05 -4.89 -7.67
CA SER A 38 12.84 -5.71 -8.61
C SER A 38 12.39 -5.56 -10.06
N LEU A 39 11.08 -5.40 -10.28
CA LEU A 39 10.54 -5.18 -11.61
C LEU A 39 10.97 -3.82 -12.16
N LEU A 40 10.83 -2.77 -11.37
CA LEU A 40 11.22 -1.41 -11.77
C LEU A 40 12.73 -1.29 -11.96
N ASP A 41 13.53 -1.89 -11.09
CA ASP A 41 14.99 -1.91 -11.18
C ASP A 41 15.46 -2.59 -12.46
N ARG A 42 14.88 -3.75 -12.79
CA ARG A 42 15.22 -4.49 -14.03
C ARG A 42 14.78 -3.81 -15.31
N MET A 43 13.86 -2.87 -15.26
CA MET A 43 13.51 -2.04 -16.42
C MET A 43 14.68 -1.12 -16.84
N GLY A 44 15.55 -0.72 -15.89
CA GLY A 44 16.75 0.05 -16.15
C GLY A 44 16.51 1.50 -16.61
N VAL A 45 15.27 1.98 -16.53
CA VAL A 45 14.85 3.32 -16.99
C VAL A 45 14.15 4.13 -15.91
N VAL A 46 14.09 3.61 -14.69
CA VAL A 46 13.40 4.24 -13.56
C VAL A 46 14.41 4.95 -12.68
N ASP A 47 14.29 6.26 -12.54
CA ASP A 47 15.16 7.08 -11.71
C ASP A 47 14.63 7.27 -10.29
N TYR A 48 13.30 7.32 -10.14
CA TYR A 48 12.64 7.60 -8.85
C TYR A 48 11.52 6.62 -8.55
N LEU A 49 11.44 6.19 -7.28
CA LEU A 49 10.33 5.41 -6.74
C LEU A 49 9.51 6.30 -5.81
N GLY A 50 8.36 6.78 -6.28
CA GLY A 50 7.40 7.53 -5.47
C GLY A 50 6.49 6.61 -4.68
N PHE A 51 6.31 6.86 -3.37
CA PHE A 51 5.36 6.15 -2.52
C PHE A 51 4.74 7.03 -1.45
N GLY A 52 3.50 6.73 -1.06
CA GLY A 52 2.81 7.43 0.01
C GLY A 52 3.25 6.94 1.39
N CYS A 53 3.46 7.86 2.34
CA CYS A 53 3.70 7.53 3.75
C CYS A 53 2.94 8.49 4.67
N GLU A 54 2.66 8.07 5.90
CA GLU A 54 1.97 8.90 6.88
C GLU A 54 2.86 9.99 7.46
N CYS A 55 4.14 9.69 7.68
CA CYS A 55 5.09 10.61 8.30
C CYS A 55 5.53 11.77 7.40
N GLY A 56 5.48 11.61 6.08
CA GLY A 56 5.96 12.60 5.11
C GLY A 56 7.48 12.86 5.14
N ALA A 57 8.24 12.19 6.01
CA ALA A 57 9.67 12.34 6.15
C ALA A 57 10.39 11.05 5.69
N LEU A 58 11.34 11.18 4.79
CA LEU A 58 12.09 10.05 4.25
C LEU A 58 13.17 9.55 5.20
N GLU A 59 13.91 10.47 5.82
CA GLU A 59 15.09 10.15 6.62
C GLU A 59 14.88 9.11 7.75
N PRO A 60 13.84 9.20 8.61
CA PRO A 60 13.60 8.19 9.64
C PRO A 60 13.25 6.82 9.05
N LEU A 61 12.55 6.80 7.90
CA LEU A 61 12.22 5.56 7.20
C LEU A 61 13.46 4.91 6.58
N GLU A 62 14.38 5.69 5.99
CA GLU A 62 15.62 5.17 5.44
C GLU A 62 16.50 4.54 6.52
N LYS A 63 16.67 5.22 7.66
CA LYS A 63 17.43 4.69 8.80
C LYS A 63 16.85 3.35 9.29
N ALA A 64 15.53 3.28 9.42
CA ALA A 64 14.86 2.07 9.84
C ALA A 64 14.98 0.94 8.78
N ALA A 65 14.81 1.27 7.50
CA ALA A 65 14.94 0.31 6.41
C ALA A 65 16.35 -0.26 6.28
N PHE A 66 17.37 0.57 6.52
CA PHE A 66 18.76 0.13 6.57
C PHE A 66 19.00 -0.89 7.69
N ILE A 67 18.47 -0.63 8.90
CA ILE A 67 18.52 -1.59 10.02
C ILE A 67 17.81 -2.90 9.63
N LEU A 68 16.65 -2.82 8.99
CA LEU A 68 15.91 -4.00 8.54
C LEU A 68 16.61 -4.78 7.41
N ALA A 69 17.38 -4.11 6.58
CA ALA A 69 18.16 -4.76 5.53
C ALA A 69 19.37 -5.50 6.08
N GLN A 70 20.04 -4.92 7.08
CA GLN A 70 21.27 -5.46 7.71
C GLN A 70 20.99 -6.42 8.86
N GLU A 71 19.86 -6.27 9.53
CA GLU A 71 19.48 -7.04 10.73
C GLU A 71 20.62 -7.19 11.76
N PRO A 72 21.16 -6.08 12.31
CA PRO A 72 22.25 -6.15 13.26
C PRO A 72 21.88 -6.97 14.50
N ALA A 73 22.88 -7.48 15.24
CA ALA A 73 22.65 -8.31 16.42
C ALA A 73 21.77 -7.62 17.48
N SER A 74 21.94 -6.30 17.67
CA SER A 74 21.09 -5.51 18.56
C SER A 74 19.59 -5.59 18.18
N PHE A 75 19.27 -5.46 16.88
CA PHE A 75 17.92 -5.59 16.38
C PHE A 75 17.36 -7.00 16.60
N ARG A 76 18.11 -8.04 16.19
CA ARG A 76 17.67 -9.43 16.32
C ARG A 76 17.42 -9.83 17.77
N ASN A 77 18.28 -9.43 18.68
CA ASN A 77 18.14 -9.75 20.10
C ASN A 77 16.87 -9.15 20.71
N VAL A 78 16.57 -7.89 20.41
CA VAL A 78 15.34 -7.23 20.90
C VAL A 78 14.11 -7.86 20.24
N LEU A 79 14.13 -8.09 18.93
CA LEU A 79 13.03 -8.74 18.21
C LEU A 79 12.69 -10.10 18.84
N GLN A 80 13.70 -10.95 19.06
CA GLN A 80 13.49 -12.27 19.65
C GLN A 80 12.98 -12.18 21.10
N LYS A 81 13.48 -11.22 21.88
CA LYS A 81 13.01 -10.99 23.25
C LYS A 81 11.52 -10.64 23.24
N GLU A 82 11.10 -9.69 22.40
CA GLU A 82 9.71 -9.24 22.38
C GLU A 82 8.76 -10.30 21.81
N LEU A 83 9.19 -11.11 20.85
CA LEU A 83 8.44 -12.28 20.39
C LEU A 83 8.24 -13.32 21.52
N ARG A 84 9.26 -13.56 22.35
CA ARG A 84 9.13 -14.46 23.53
C ARG A 84 8.20 -13.88 24.60
N ASN A 85 8.10 -12.55 24.69
CA ASN A 85 7.16 -11.86 25.56
C ASN A 85 5.69 -11.94 25.06
N GLY A 86 5.46 -12.56 23.89
CA GLY A 86 4.12 -12.78 23.32
C GLY A 86 3.61 -11.65 22.41
N TYR A 87 4.43 -10.67 22.08
CA TYR A 87 4.05 -9.65 21.11
C TYR A 87 3.94 -10.22 19.70
N SER A 88 3.01 -9.68 18.91
CA SER A 88 2.93 -10.01 17.48
C SER A 88 4.20 -9.58 16.74
N PHE A 89 4.54 -10.24 15.63
CA PHE A 89 5.73 -9.89 14.85
C PHE A 89 5.79 -8.41 14.45
N PRO A 90 4.70 -7.75 13.97
CA PRO A 90 4.74 -6.32 13.67
C PRO A 90 5.07 -5.45 14.89
N ALA A 91 4.48 -5.76 16.05
CA ALA A 91 4.74 -5.01 17.28
C ALA A 91 6.19 -5.22 17.78
N ALA A 92 6.66 -6.46 17.83
CA ALA A 92 8.03 -6.78 18.23
C ALA A 92 9.07 -6.14 17.31
N ARG A 93 8.79 -6.11 15.99
CA ARG A 93 9.64 -5.44 14.99
C ARG A 93 9.70 -3.93 15.20
N ALA A 94 8.56 -3.28 15.45
CA ALA A 94 8.50 -1.84 15.73
C ALA A 94 9.29 -1.49 17.00
N MET A 95 9.15 -2.28 18.07
CA MET A 95 9.93 -2.12 19.31
C MET A 95 11.45 -2.28 19.09
N ALA A 96 11.85 -3.28 18.29
CA ALA A 96 13.26 -3.50 17.96
C ALA A 96 13.86 -2.36 17.13
N LEU A 97 13.09 -1.79 16.19
CA LEU A 97 13.49 -0.62 15.43
C LEU A 97 13.65 0.61 16.34
N SER A 98 12.66 0.90 17.17
CA SER A 98 12.68 2.02 18.11
C SER A 98 13.89 1.93 19.05
N HIS A 99 14.19 0.72 19.54
CA HIS A 99 15.37 0.48 20.37
C HIS A 99 16.68 0.80 19.61
N CYS A 100 16.81 0.33 18.37
CA CYS A 100 18.03 0.56 17.58
C CYS A 100 18.22 2.02 17.16
N LEU A 101 17.10 2.75 16.98
CA LEU A 101 17.12 4.17 16.60
C LEU A 101 17.20 5.11 17.80
N GLY A 102 17.09 4.60 19.03
CA GLY A 102 17.07 5.43 20.24
C GLY A 102 15.81 6.33 20.32
N THR A 103 14.73 5.95 19.65
CA THR A 103 13.46 6.69 19.68
C THR A 103 12.55 6.18 20.79
N ASN A 104 11.79 7.09 21.43
CA ASN A 104 10.82 6.74 22.45
C ASN A 104 9.56 6.05 21.82
N THR A 105 8.61 5.64 22.65
CA THR A 105 7.35 4.96 22.26
C THR A 105 6.56 5.68 21.16
N GLU A 106 6.66 7.00 21.05
CA GLU A 106 6.08 7.77 19.94
C GLU A 106 6.69 7.42 18.57
N GLY A 107 7.94 6.95 18.54
CA GLY A 107 8.56 6.43 17.31
C GLY A 107 8.04 5.05 16.89
N ALA A 108 7.42 4.28 17.80
CA ALA A 108 6.88 2.96 17.47
C ALA A 108 5.69 3.07 16.52
N ASP A 109 4.86 4.10 16.66
CA ASP A 109 3.71 4.37 15.78
C ASP A 109 4.14 4.69 14.36
N LEU A 110 5.33 5.33 14.19
CA LEU A 110 5.91 5.58 12.87
C LEU A 110 6.12 4.29 12.08
N PHE A 111 6.48 3.20 12.75
CA PHE A 111 6.82 1.92 12.11
C PHE A 111 5.67 0.91 12.09
N SER A 112 4.50 1.28 12.66
CA SER A 112 3.30 0.43 12.73
C SER A 112 2.21 0.82 11.76
N SER A 113 2.22 2.04 11.22
CA SER A 113 1.24 2.52 10.25
C SER A 113 1.34 1.78 8.92
N PRO A 114 0.22 1.38 8.29
CA PRO A 114 0.22 0.51 7.11
C PRO A 114 1.05 1.01 5.93
N ASN A 115 0.98 2.31 5.60
CA ASN A 115 1.76 2.84 4.48
C ASN A 115 3.24 3.03 4.85
N ASN A 116 3.55 3.35 6.11
CA ASN A 116 4.94 3.40 6.56
C ASN A 116 5.58 1.99 6.57
N ILE A 117 4.82 0.94 6.93
CA ILE A 117 5.29 -0.45 6.80
C ILE A 117 5.66 -0.75 5.36
N LEU A 118 4.78 -0.40 4.41
CA LEU A 118 5.04 -0.63 3.00
C LEU A 118 6.22 0.22 2.48
N ALA A 119 6.32 1.48 2.91
CA ALA A 119 7.45 2.36 2.62
C ALA A 119 8.79 1.75 3.07
N LEU A 120 8.82 1.21 4.30
CA LEU A 120 10.00 0.51 4.84
C LEU A 120 10.40 -0.69 3.99
N GLU A 121 9.42 -1.47 3.50
CA GLU A 121 9.72 -2.63 2.66
C GLU A 121 10.22 -2.21 1.26
N TYR A 122 9.73 -1.10 0.69
CA TYR A 122 10.28 -0.54 -0.56
C TYR A 122 11.74 -0.11 -0.38
N LEU A 123 12.02 0.66 0.66
CA LEU A 123 13.39 1.11 0.95
C LEU A 123 14.33 -0.05 1.25
N LYS A 124 13.88 -1.04 2.03
CA LYS A 124 14.63 -2.27 2.29
C LYS A 124 14.92 -3.04 1.00
N ALA A 125 13.96 -3.11 0.07
CA ALA A 125 14.15 -3.75 -1.23
C ALA A 125 15.19 -3.01 -2.08
N LEU A 126 15.16 -1.66 -2.12
CA LEU A 126 16.18 -0.84 -2.78
C LEU A 126 17.59 -1.14 -2.23
N TYR A 127 17.74 -1.19 -0.90
CA TYR A 127 19.03 -1.52 -0.27
C TYR A 127 19.49 -2.95 -0.60
N ARG A 128 18.59 -3.93 -0.58
CA ARG A 128 18.94 -5.34 -0.87
C ARG A 128 19.33 -5.59 -2.32
N LEU A 129 18.77 -4.80 -3.24
CA LEU A 129 19.06 -4.90 -4.67
C LEU A 129 20.24 -4.03 -5.10
N ASP A 130 20.80 -3.23 -4.18
CA ASP A 130 21.80 -2.20 -4.51
C ASP A 130 21.32 -1.31 -5.68
N SER A 131 20.05 -0.96 -5.65
CA SER A 131 19.36 -0.25 -6.73
C SER A 131 19.77 1.23 -6.79
N SER A 132 19.95 1.75 -7.99
CA SER A 132 20.20 3.17 -8.22
C SER A 132 18.94 4.04 -8.15
N ILE A 133 17.76 3.44 -8.04
CA ILE A 133 16.47 4.14 -7.98
C ILE A 133 16.40 4.95 -6.66
N ARG A 134 16.10 6.24 -6.78
CA ARG A 134 16.00 7.16 -5.64
C ARG A 134 14.60 7.14 -5.06
N PRO A 135 14.43 6.94 -3.75
CA PRO A 135 13.13 6.98 -3.12
C PRO A 135 12.59 8.42 -3.01
N LEU A 136 11.27 8.58 -3.20
CA LEU A 136 10.55 9.83 -3.04
C LEU A 136 9.31 9.60 -2.15
N ALA A 137 9.38 10.06 -0.91
CA ALA A 137 8.28 9.97 0.02
C ALA A 137 7.25 11.10 -0.22
N VAL A 138 5.99 10.74 -0.42
CA VAL A 138 4.88 11.67 -0.54
C VAL A 138 4.01 11.55 0.70
N LYS A 139 3.84 12.66 1.44
CA LYS A 139 2.96 12.67 2.60
C LYS A 139 1.52 12.46 2.17
N ARG A 140 0.85 11.51 2.80
CA ARG A 140 -0.59 11.30 2.58
C ARG A 140 -1.38 12.44 3.21
N GLU A 141 -2.31 12.96 2.42
CA GLU A 141 -3.31 13.92 2.87
C GLU A 141 -4.69 13.26 2.83
N GLY A 142 -5.57 13.62 3.78
CA GLY A 142 -6.94 13.12 3.82
C GLY A 142 -7.19 12.12 4.94
N SER A 143 -8.25 11.31 4.78
CA SER A 143 -8.74 10.37 5.79
C SER A 143 -7.76 9.24 6.07
N GLY A 144 -7.75 8.75 7.32
CA GLY A 144 -6.96 7.60 7.74
C GLY A 144 -7.29 6.33 6.95
N TYR A 145 -6.34 5.40 6.90
CA TYR A 145 -6.49 4.14 6.15
C TYR A 145 -7.72 3.32 6.54
N HIS A 146 -8.15 3.42 7.81
CA HIS A 146 -9.28 2.67 8.37
C HIS A 146 -10.62 3.41 8.34
N GLU A 147 -10.68 4.65 7.85
CA GLU A 147 -11.94 5.37 7.74
C GLU A 147 -12.83 4.73 6.66
N LYS A 148 -14.05 4.38 7.09
CA LYS A 148 -15.03 3.66 6.26
C LYS A 148 -16.07 4.59 5.64
N GLU A 149 -16.14 5.84 6.06
CA GLU A 149 -17.11 6.84 5.63
C GLU A 149 -16.50 7.82 4.64
N LEU A 150 -17.33 8.36 3.74
CA LEU A 150 -16.92 9.40 2.80
C LEU A 150 -16.69 10.71 3.55
N CYS A 151 -15.59 11.40 3.24
CA CYS A 151 -15.34 12.72 3.79
C CYS A 151 -16.30 13.74 3.18
N SER A 152 -17.03 14.47 4.02
CA SER A 152 -18.01 15.48 3.66
C SER A 152 -17.57 16.90 4.01
N SER A 153 -16.32 17.29 3.75
CA SER A 153 -15.91 18.68 4.02
C SER A 153 -16.00 19.56 2.77
N GLU A 154 -16.85 20.56 2.81
CA GLU A 154 -16.99 21.55 1.73
C GLU A 154 -15.80 22.53 1.64
N LEU A 155 -14.90 22.57 2.62
CA LEU A 155 -13.83 23.57 2.73
C LEU A 155 -12.43 23.14 2.33
N TYR A 156 -12.15 21.83 2.26
CA TYR A 156 -10.84 21.34 1.80
C TYR A 156 -11.05 20.03 1.04
N SER A 157 -10.31 19.81 -0.03
CA SER A 157 -10.30 18.56 -0.80
C SER A 157 -9.73 17.41 0.04
N VAL A 158 -10.51 16.93 1.01
CA VAL A 158 -10.15 15.74 1.80
C VAL A 158 -10.51 14.52 0.99
N PHE A 159 -9.50 13.80 0.52
CA PHE A 159 -9.71 12.58 -0.24
C PHE A 159 -10.20 11.44 0.67
N SER A 160 -11.31 10.83 0.30
CA SER A 160 -11.81 9.63 0.97
C SER A 160 -10.88 8.44 0.75
N SER A 161 -10.83 7.52 1.73
CA SER A 161 -10.04 6.30 1.57
C SER A 161 -10.61 5.41 0.45
N ALA A 162 -9.77 4.62 -0.20
CA ALA A 162 -10.23 3.65 -1.21
C ALA A 162 -11.23 2.63 -0.63
N LEU A 163 -11.16 2.36 0.68
CA LEU A 163 -12.11 1.50 1.39
C LEU A 163 -13.48 2.19 1.51
N ALA A 164 -13.51 3.47 1.88
CA ALA A 164 -14.75 4.26 1.96
C ALA A 164 -15.45 4.31 0.60
N LEU A 165 -14.70 4.57 -0.48
CA LEU A 165 -15.24 4.60 -1.84
C LEU A 165 -15.85 3.24 -2.26
N ARG A 166 -15.16 2.12 -1.97
CA ARG A 166 -15.68 0.78 -2.25
C ARG A 166 -16.93 0.47 -1.45
N ASN A 167 -16.93 0.79 -0.17
CA ASN A 167 -18.08 0.56 0.71
C ASN A 167 -19.29 1.37 0.24
N ALA A 168 -19.12 2.64 -0.14
CA ALA A 168 -20.19 3.47 -0.65
C ALA A 168 -20.83 2.85 -1.91
N ILE A 169 -20.02 2.39 -2.87
CA ILE A 169 -20.52 1.75 -4.08
C ILE A 169 -21.25 0.43 -3.76
N LEU A 170 -20.66 -0.42 -2.91
CA LEU A 170 -21.18 -1.76 -2.63
C LEU A 170 -22.44 -1.74 -1.76
N SER A 171 -22.53 -0.78 -0.82
CA SER A 171 -23.66 -0.71 0.12
C SER A 171 -24.84 0.08 -0.41
N GLN A 172 -24.59 1.17 -1.14
CA GLN A 172 -25.66 2.08 -1.58
C GLN A 172 -26.02 1.89 -3.06
N GLY A 173 -25.17 1.24 -3.85
CA GLY A 173 -25.41 0.99 -5.27
C GLY A 173 -25.48 2.26 -6.13
N ASP A 174 -24.93 3.37 -5.64
CA ASP A 174 -24.96 4.66 -6.31
C ASP A 174 -23.56 5.14 -6.65
N ILE A 175 -23.23 5.17 -7.93
CA ILE A 175 -21.94 5.62 -8.44
C ILE A 175 -21.76 7.14 -8.31
N THR A 176 -22.85 7.90 -8.21
CA THR A 176 -22.77 9.37 -8.12
C THR A 176 -22.06 9.86 -6.87
N LEU A 177 -22.01 9.02 -5.83
CA LEU A 177 -21.24 9.25 -4.60
C LEU A 177 -19.75 9.43 -4.83
N LEU A 178 -19.22 8.96 -5.96
CA LEU A 178 -17.81 9.13 -6.32
C LEU A 178 -17.50 10.46 -7.00
N LYS A 179 -18.53 11.23 -7.35
CA LYS A 179 -18.34 12.53 -8.03
C LYS A 179 -17.61 13.49 -7.10
N GLY A 180 -16.50 14.05 -7.59
CA GLY A 180 -15.61 14.90 -6.79
C GLY A 180 -14.69 14.15 -5.80
N GLN A 181 -14.87 12.85 -5.62
CA GLN A 181 -14.00 11.99 -4.80
C GLN A 181 -12.89 11.29 -5.60
N VAL A 182 -13.06 11.25 -6.91
CA VAL A 182 -12.09 10.73 -7.87
C VAL A 182 -11.95 11.72 -9.03
N PRO A 183 -10.83 11.70 -9.79
CA PRO A 183 -10.68 12.54 -10.98
C PRO A 183 -11.83 12.33 -11.99
N ASP A 184 -12.27 13.39 -12.65
CA ASP A 184 -13.40 13.36 -13.60
C ASP A 184 -13.27 12.28 -14.70
N PRO A 185 -12.09 12.06 -15.31
CA PRO A 185 -11.92 10.98 -16.29
C PRO A 185 -12.16 9.59 -15.68
N VAL A 186 -11.76 9.40 -14.42
CA VAL A 186 -11.98 8.14 -13.69
C VAL A 186 -13.45 7.98 -13.35
N PHE A 187 -14.11 9.05 -12.91
CA PHE A 187 -15.56 9.00 -12.66
C PHE A 187 -16.34 8.63 -13.93
N ALA A 188 -16.03 9.24 -15.06
CA ALA A 188 -16.66 8.92 -16.35
C ALA A 188 -16.46 7.46 -16.74
N LEU A 189 -15.22 6.95 -16.58
CA LEU A 189 -14.88 5.55 -16.86
C LEU A 189 -15.67 4.58 -15.97
N LEU A 190 -15.75 4.85 -14.66
CA LEU A 190 -16.47 4.02 -13.71
C LEU A 190 -17.98 4.04 -13.97
N ASN A 191 -18.55 5.23 -14.21
CA ASN A 191 -19.97 5.41 -14.49
C ASN A 191 -20.41 4.66 -15.77
N GLY A 192 -19.60 4.67 -16.81
CA GLY A 192 -19.88 3.93 -18.06
C GLY A 192 -19.92 2.41 -17.88
N GLY A 193 -19.22 1.87 -16.88
CA GLY A 193 -19.19 0.44 -16.54
C GLY A 193 -20.15 0.01 -15.44
N PHE A 194 -20.74 0.97 -14.71
CA PHE A 194 -21.57 0.68 -13.55
C PHE A 194 -22.87 -0.04 -13.93
N GLY A 195 -23.25 -1.04 -13.14
CA GLY A 195 -24.41 -1.88 -13.40
C GLY A 195 -24.23 -2.92 -14.52
N LYS A 196 -23.11 -2.87 -15.28
CA LYS A 196 -22.79 -3.84 -16.35
C LYS A 196 -21.62 -4.75 -15.99
N ARG A 197 -20.50 -4.14 -15.60
CA ARG A 197 -19.23 -4.81 -15.27
C ARG A 197 -18.75 -4.47 -13.87
N LEU A 198 -19.36 -3.50 -13.23
CA LEU A 198 -18.97 -2.97 -11.91
C LEU A 198 -20.21 -2.87 -11.01
N PRO A 199 -20.00 -2.96 -9.69
CA PRO A 199 -18.74 -3.32 -9.01
C PRO A 199 -18.42 -4.81 -9.17
N VAL A 200 -17.13 -5.18 -9.11
CA VAL A 200 -16.68 -6.57 -8.98
C VAL A 200 -16.48 -6.87 -7.50
N SER A 201 -17.11 -7.90 -7.02
CA SER A 201 -17.08 -8.33 -5.62
C SER A 201 -16.55 -9.77 -5.46
N ALA A 202 -16.24 -10.17 -4.23
CA ALA A 202 -15.84 -11.55 -3.97
C ALA A 202 -16.95 -12.57 -4.33
N ARG A 203 -18.22 -12.16 -4.30
CA ARG A 203 -19.37 -13.01 -4.66
C ARG A 203 -19.37 -13.45 -6.12
N ASP A 204 -18.80 -12.63 -7.01
CA ASP A 204 -18.72 -12.92 -8.44
C ASP A 204 -17.82 -14.13 -8.74
N PHE A 205 -16.94 -14.48 -7.81
CA PHE A 205 -16.04 -15.62 -7.92
C PHE A 205 -16.54 -16.87 -7.17
N SER A 206 -17.64 -16.78 -6.42
CA SER A 206 -18.12 -17.86 -5.55
C SER A 206 -18.40 -19.15 -6.34
N SER A 207 -19.05 -19.05 -7.49
CA SER A 207 -19.38 -20.23 -8.32
C SER A 207 -18.12 -20.89 -8.89
N LEU A 208 -17.12 -20.08 -9.31
CA LEU A 208 -15.85 -20.59 -9.81
C LEU A 208 -15.07 -21.28 -8.72
N LEU A 209 -15.02 -20.68 -7.53
CA LEU A 209 -14.36 -21.27 -6.36
C LEU A 209 -15.03 -22.58 -5.95
N TYR A 210 -16.36 -22.59 -5.88
CA TYR A 210 -17.14 -23.78 -5.55
C TYR A 210 -16.87 -24.92 -6.54
N TYR A 211 -16.92 -24.63 -7.85
CA TYR A 211 -16.60 -25.59 -8.89
C TYR A 211 -15.19 -26.17 -8.71
N LYS A 212 -14.20 -25.30 -8.48
CA LYS A 212 -12.81 -25.74 -8.29
C LYS A 212 -12.66 -26.65 -7.07
N LEU A 213 -13.26 -26.31 -5.94
CA LEU A 213 -13.22 -27.10 -4.71
C LEU A 213 -13.94 -28.45 -4.84
N LEU A 214 -14.94 -28.58 -5.73
CA LEU A 214 -15.62 -29.88 -5.96
C LEU A 214 -14.85 -30.77 -6.95
N SER A 215 -13.98 -30.20 -7.78
CA SER A 215 -13.27 -30.93 -8.84
C SER A 215 -11.87 -31.39 -8.40
N GLU A 216 -11.41 -31.02 -7.23
CA GLU A 216 -10.20 -31.49 -6.55
C GLU A 216 -10.53 -32.51 -5.45
#